data_931b13817cdebe60f9d0d8b21c531a3f
#
_entry.id   931b13817cdebe60f9d0d8b21c531a3f
#
_cell.length_a   1.000
_cell.length_b   1.000
_cell.length_c   1.000
_cell.angle_alpha   90.00
_cell.angle_beta   90.00
_cell.angle_gamma   90.00
#
_symmetry.space_group_name_H-M   'P 1'
#
loop_
_entity.id
_entity.type
_entity.pdbx_description
1 polymer ?
#
loop_
_entity_poly.entity_id
_entity_poly.type
_entity_poly.pdbx_seq_one_letter_code
_entity_poly.pdbx_strand_id
1 'polypeptide(L)'
;MNGAKDIRSYGYKVGSIPCGKANLITDVPGVKVGHCTVEENGHKTGVTAVIPCDGNVFVKKPVASVFTLNGYGKTAGTIQIEELGVIETPICLTNTLNVGKVSDALVEYTIQKCAGDHIKVRSINPVVGETNDSLINPIQERAVEVHHVIQALESASEAFEQGCVGAGRGTVCCGLKGGIGSSSRVLDFAGKTYTLGALVQSNFGRMEDLMICGQPVGNRIAQELHPKNSKDEGSIMIIIGTDIPLSARQLKRVLKRAAVGLVRTGSYMGHGSGDVFIGFTNENYLPAAGKEKLLSISCFPEDRLDLVFRMAAESVEEAICNSLIYAHQETGVDGKIYHCLSEFLPE
;
A
#
# COMPACT_ATOMS: atom_id res chain seq x y z
N MET A 1 1.77 22.05 3.29
CA MET A 1 2.58 20.86 3.64
C MET A 1 3.43 21.25 4.83
N ASN A 2 3.05 20.83 6.02
CA ASN A 2 3.87 21.03 7.22
C ASN A 2 5.15 20.24 7.02
N GLY A 3 6.32 20.83 7.34
CA GLY A 3 7.67 20.29 7.10
C GLY A 3 7.98 18.97 7.84
N ALA A 4 7.12 17.98 7.68
CA ALA A 4 7.37 16.63 8.17
C ALA A 4 8.55 16.05 7.39
N LYS A 5 9.57 15.65 8.13
CA LYS A 5 10.80 15.07 7.60
C LYS A 5 10.55 13.60 7.26
N ASP A 6 10.98 13.14 6.08
CA ASP A 6 11.01 11.72 5.74
C ASP A 6 12.15 10.99 6.49
N ILE A 7 12.22 9.66 6.37
CA ILE A 7 13.27 8.88 7.05
C ILE A 7 14.68 9.28 6.61
N ARG A 8 14.88 9.78 5.39
CA ARG A 8 16.15 10.25 4.86
C ARG A 8 16.63 11.52 5.56
N SER A 9 15.70 12.38 5.95
CA SER A 9 16.00 13.62 6.70
C SER A 9 16.58 13.35 8.09
N TYR A 10 16.38 12.12 8.61
CA TYR A 10 17.02 11.63 9.85
C TYR A 10 18.35 10.91 9.59
N GLY A 11 18.92 11.05 8.41
CA GLY A 11 20.21 10.46 8.05
C GLY A 11 20.18 8.99 7.60
N TYR A 12 19.01 8.36 7.54
CA TYR A 12 18.87 6.99 7.07
C TYR A 12 18.70 6.96 5.55
N LYS A 13 19.61 6.30 4.86
CA LYS A 13 19.53 6.10 3.40
C LYS A 13 19.17 4.66 3.09
N VAL A 14 17.92 4.43 2.71
CA VAL A 14 17.45 3.10 2.34
C VAL A 14 17.89 2.77 0.91
N GLY A 15 18.76 1.75 0.81
CA GLY A 15 19.26 1.25 -0.46
C GLY A 15 20.19 2.19 -1.22
N SER A 16 20.42 1.88 -2.49
CA SER A 16 21.35 2.59 -3.37
C SER A 16 20.72 3.08 -4.68
N ILE A 17 19.51 2.60 -5.02
CA ILE A 17 18.82 2.99 -6.25
C ILE A 17 18.22 4.40 -6.05
N PRO A 18 18.37 5.31 -7.04
CA PRO A 18 17.80 6.65 -6.95
C PRO A 18 16.29 6.63 -6.77
N CYS A 19 15.77 7.58 -5.96
CA CYS A 19 14.33 7.80 -5.82
C CYS A 19 13.78 8.58 -7.02
N GLY A 20 12.46 8.45 -7.25
CA GLY A 20 11.73 9.38 -8.10
C GLY A 20 11.64 10.78 -7.48
N LYS A 21 11.05 11.70 -8.20
CA LYS A 21 11.02 13.13 -7.85
C LYS A 21 10.36 13.43 -6.51
N ALA A 22 9.21 12.80 -6.24
CA ALA A 22 8.46 12.97 -5.00
C ALA A 22 8.78 11.87 -3.97
N ASN A 23 9.47 10.81 -4.37
CA ASN A 23 9.69 9.59 -3.62
C ASN A 23 8.36 8.96 -3.14
N LEU A 24 7.36 8.93 -4.01
CA LEU A 24 6.02 8.40 -3.77
C LEU A 24 5.65 7.39 -4.86
N ILE A 25 4.66 6.53 -4.59
CA ILE A 25 4.10 5.62 -5.61
C ILE A 25 3.57 6.40 -6.84
N THR A 26 3.19 7.63 -6.65
CA THR A 26 2.69 8.54 -7.69
C THR A 26 3.78 9.10 -8.62
N ASP A 27 5.07 8.81 -8.36
CA ASP A 27 6.12 9.02 -9.36
C ASP A 27 5.96 8.09 -10.58
N VAL A 28 5.16 7.02 -10.44
CA VAL A 28 4.72 6.20 -11.58
C VAL A 28 3.67 6.99 -12.37
N PRO A 29 3.89 7.28 -13.65
CA PRO A 29 3.01 8.13 -14.44
C PRO A 29 1.54 7.67 -14.42
N GLY A 30 0.60 8.58 -14.16
CA GLY A 30 -0.84 8.31 -14.13
C GLY A 30 -1.35 7.65 -12.83
N VAL A 31 -0.47 7.30 -11.90
CA VAL A 31 -0.88 6.81 -10.58
C VAL A 31 -1.28 7.98 -9.68
N LYS A 32 -2.41 7.84 -8.98
CA LYS A 32 -2.90 8.82 -8.00
C LYS A 32 -3.33 8.12 -6.72
N VAL A 33 -3.22 8.83 -5.60
CA VAL A 33 -3.64 8.33 -4.29
C VAL A 33 -4.55 9.36 -3.62
N GLY A 34 -5.63 8.88 -3.01
CA GLY A 34 -6.53 9.73 -2.24
C GLY A 34 -6.93 9.09 -0.92
N HIS A 35 -7.33 9.91 0.02
CA HIS A 35 -7.71 9.50 1.36
C HIS A 35 -9.05 10.10 1.77
N CYS A 36 -9.80 9.32 2.54
CA CYS A 36 -10.85 9.83 3.39
C CYS A 36 -10.61 9.31 4.81
N THR A 37 -10.28 10.22 5.72
CA THR A 37 -10.05 9.90 7.13
C THR A 37 -11.34 10.10 7.91
N VAL A 38 -11.71 9.13 8.75
CA VAL A 38 -12.94 9.14 9.57
C VAL A 38 -12.54 9.30 11.03
N GLU A 39 -12.82 10.49 11.60
CA GLU A 39 -12.47 10.87 12.98
C GLU A 39 -13.68 11.27 13.83
N GLU A 40 -14.88 11.23 13.25
CA GLU A 40 -16.11 11.59 13.95
C GLU A 40 -16.48 10.57 15.02
N ASN A 41 -17.10 11.02 16.12
CA ASN A 41 -17.61 10.18 17.20
C ASN A 41 -16.56 9.26 17.85
N GLY A 42 -15.28 9.66 17.84
CA GLY A 42 -14.19 8.87 18.41
C GLY A 42 -13.65 7.79 17.49
N HIS A 43 -14.14 7.67 16.26
CA HIS A 43 -13.56 6.79 15.28
C HIS A 43 -12.17 7.28 14.82
N LYS A 44 -11.31 6.35 14.48
CA LYS A 44 -9.95 6.61 13.97
C LYS A 44 -9.63 5.60 12.89
N THR A 45 -10.25 5.75 11.75
CA THR A 45 -10.20 4.82 10.61
C THR A 45 -10.30 5.58 9.29
N GLY A 46 -10.51 4.90 8.19
CA GLY A 46 -10.72 5.54 6.90
C GLY A 46 -10.51 4.63 5.69
N VAL A 47 -10.40 5.29 4.54
CA VAL A 47 -10.17 4.66 3.24
C VAL A 47 -8.99 5.34 2.54
N THR A 48 -8.12 4.53 1.96
CA THR A 48 -7.09 4.98 1.02
C THR A 48 -7.36 4.35 -0.34
N ALA A 49 -7.46 5.16 -1.38
CA ALA A 49 -7.68 4.71 -2.75
C ALA A 49 -6.41 4.90 -3.59
N VAL A 50 -6.02 3.88 -4.35
CA VAL A 50 -4.94 3.95 -5.34
C VAL A 50 -5.55 3.80 -6.73
N ILE A 51 -5.45 4.86 -7.53
CA ILE A 51 -5.85 4.87 -8.94
C ILE A 51 -4.64 4.41 -9.76
N PRO A 52 -4.68 3.26 -10.45
CA PRO A 52 -3.50 2.67 -11.08
C PRO A 52 -3.08 3.31 -12.40
N CYS A 53 -3.97 4.05 -13.04
CA CYS A 53 -3.73 4.69 -14.33
C CYS A 53 -4.77 5.76 -14.62
N ASP A 54 -4.49 6.61 -15.61
CA ASP A 54 -5.48 7.57 -16.11
C ASP A 54 -6.63 6.88 -16.85
N GLY A 55 -7.82 7.49 -16.76
CA GLY A 55 -9.05 7.03 -17.43
C GLY A 55 -9.85 6.01 -16.63
N ASN A 56 -10.62 5.19 -17.35
CA ASN A 56 -11.49 4.18 -16.73
C ASN A 56 -10.76 2.83 -16.64
N VAL A 57 -10.41 2.42 -15.42
CA VAL A 57 -9.68 1.18 -15.11
C VAL A 57 -10.45 -0.06 -15.60
N PHE A 58 -11.79 -0.04 -15.59
CA PHE A 58 -12.60 -1.14 -16.08
C PHE A 58 -12.45 -1.36 -17.58
N VAL A 59 -12.22 -0.28 -18.33
CA VAL A 59 -12.06 -0.32 -19.80
C VAL A 59 -10.64 -0.70 -20.20
N LYS A 60 -9.66 -0.09 -19.52
CA LYS A 60 -8.24 -0.26 -19.78
C LYS A 60 -7.62 -0.91 -18.54
N LYS A 61 -7.72 -2.24 -18.48
CA LYS A 61 -7.31 -3.02 -17.31
C LYS A 61 -5.79 -3.16 -17.25
N PRO A 62 -5.12 -2.56 -16.26
CA PRO A 62 -3.67 -2.76 -16.08
C PRO A 62 -3.34 -4.22 -15.80
N VAL A 63 -2.23 -4.69 -16.36
CA VAL A 63 -1.69 -6.00 -15.99
C VAL A 63 -1.31 -5.98 -14.52
N ALA A 64 -1.75 -6.99 -13.78
CA ALA A 64 -1.62 -7.05 -12.33
C ALA A 64 -1.24 -8.45 -11.85
N SER A 65 -0.81 -8.52 -10.60
CA SER A 65 -0.57 -9.77 -9.90
C SER A 65 -0.81 -9.60 -8.41
N VAL A 66 -0.99 -10.71 -7.71
CA VAL A 66 -1.12 -10.76 -6.26
C VAL A 66 -0.16 -11.81 -5.69
N PHE A 67 0.36 -11.55 -4.50
CA PHE A 67 1.15 -12.52 -3.74
C PHE A 67 0.75 -12.47 -2.27
N THR A 68 0.18 -13.56 -1.77
CA THR A 68 -0.11 -13.74 -0.36
C THR A 68 1.11 -14.38 0.30
N LEU A 69 1.79 -13.64 1.16
CA LEU A 69 2.93 -14.13 1.91
C LEU A 69 2.48 -14.88 3.16
N ASN A 70 1.56 -14.27 3.92
CA ASN A 70 0.82 -14.92 5.00
C ASN A 70 -0.66 -14.55 4.94
N GLY A 71 -1.55 -15.51 5.06
CA GLY A 71 -2.95 -15.40 4.66
C GLY A 71 -3.96 -15.06 5.76
N TYR A 72 -3.54 -14.53 6.90
CA TYR A 72 -4.48 -14.13 7.98
C TYR A 72 -5.19 -12.79 7.69
N GLY A 73 -5.48 -12.52 6.41
CA GLY A 73 -6.13 -11.32 5.89
C GLY A 73 -7.48 -11.60 5.24
N LYS A 74 -8.28 -10.56 5.00
CA LYS A 74 -9.63 -10.60 4.41
C LYS A 74 -9.68 -9.81 3.09
N THR A 75 -8.52 -9.68 2.42
CA THR A 75 -8.40 -8.99 1.12
C THR A 75 -9.37 -9.56 0.08
N ALA A 76 -10.14 -8.69 -0.56
CA ALA A 76 -11.07 -9.05 -1.63
C ALA A 76 -10.48 -8.82 -3.02
N GLY A 77 -10.99 -9.56 -4.02
CA GLY A 77 -10.63 -9.39 -5.44
C GLY A 77 -9.40 -10.18 -5.90
N THR A 78 -8.70 -10.86 -5.01
CA THR A 78 -7.43 -11.55 -5.30
C THR A 78 -7.56 -12.75 -6.24
N ILE A 79 -8.69 -13.49 -6.19
CA ILE A 79 -8.92 -14.68 -7.01
C ILE A 79 -8.88 -14.33 -8.50
N GLN A 80 -9.58 -13.26 -8.91
CA GLN A 80 -9.59 -12.85 -10.32
C GLN A 80 -8.25 -12.28 -10.77
N ILE A 81 -7.54 -11.56 -9.89
CA ILE A 81 -6.18 -11.07 -10.20
C ILE A 81 -5.23 -12.25 -10.45
N GLU A 82 -5.30 -13.29 -9.62
CA GLU A 82 -4.48 -14.49 -9.76
C GLU A 82 -4.75 -15.22 -11.06
N GLU A 83 -6.01 -15.36 -11.43
CA GLU A 83 -6.44 -16.12 -12.62
C GLU A 83 -6.26 -15.33 -13.92
N LEU A 84 -6.65 -14.03 -13.94
CA LEU A 84 -6.70 -13.25 -15.18
C LEU A 84 -5.51 -12.32 -15.36
N GLY A 85 -4.71 -12.08 -14.31
CA GLY A 85 -3.51 -11.24 -14.38
C GLY A 85 -3.79 -9.75 -14.63
N VAL A 86 -4.96 -9.24 -14.23
CA VAL A 86 -5.36 -7.84 -14.39
C VAL A 86 -6.19 -7.36 -13.21
N ILE A 87 -6.24 -6.02 -13.03
CA ILE A 87 -7.24 -5.34 -12.19
C ILE A 87 -8.22 -4.58 -13.07
N GLU A 88 -9.46 -4.42 -12.59
CA GLU A 88 -10.54 -3.73 -13.32
C GLU A 88 -11.23 -2.64 -12.50
N THR A 89 -10.72 -2.39 -11.29
CA THR A 89 -11.13 -1.28 -10.42
C THR A 89 -9.89 -0.58 -9.85
N PRO A 90 -10.02 0.64 -9.31
CA PRO A 90 -9.04 1.14 -8.34
C PRO A 90 -8.83 0.15 -7.20
N ILE A 91 -7.72 0.28 -6.47
CA ILE A 91 -7.44 -0.51 -5.27
C ILE A 91 -7.80 0.34 -4.06
N CYS A 92 -8.70 -0.13 -3.20
CA CYS A 92 -9.01 0.52 -1.94
C CYS A 92 -8.39 -0.23 -0.76
N LEU A 93 -7.93 0.52 0.24
CA LEU A 93 -7.47 0.01 1.53
C LEU A 93 -8.39 0.53 2.62
N THR A 94 -8.65 -0.30 3.65
CA THR A 94 -9.51 0.06 4.77
C THR A 94 -9.18 -0.81 6.00
N ASN A 95 -10.09 -0.90 6.98
CA ASN A 95 -9.94 -1.83 8.09
C ASN A 95 -10.67 -3.16 7.84
N THR A 96 -10.29 -4.18 8.62
CA THR A 96 -10.75 -5.57 8.49
C THR A 96 -12.28 -5.72 8.39
N LEU A 97 -13.06 -5.03 9.24
CA LEU A 97 -14.50 -5.22 9.30
C LEU A 97 -15.28 -4.40 8.25
N ASN A 98 -14.60 -3.52 7.50
CA ASN A 98 -15.23 -2.70 6.47
C ASN A 98 -14.96 -3.18 5.02
N VAL A 99 -14.22 -4.24 4.81
CA VAL A 99 -13.91 -4.76 3.46
C VAL A 99 -15.16 -4.95 2.61
N GLY A 100 -16.24 -5.52 3.18
CA GLY A 100 -17.49 -5.73 2.44
C GLY A 100 -18.17 -4.42 2.01
N LYS A 101 -18.25 -3.41 2.90
CA LYS A 101 -18.81 -2.09 2.59
C LYS A 101 -18.00 -1.35 1.51
N VAL A 102 -16.67 -1.39 1.63
CA VAL A 102 -15.77 -0.75 0.65
C VAL A 102 -15.84 -1.47 -0.70
N SER A 103 -15.98 -2.79 -0.70
CA SER A 103 -16.17 -3.57 -1.94
C SER A 103 -17.47 -3.18 -2.66
N ASP A 104 -18.57 -3.07 -1.93
CA ASP A 104 -19.87 -2.65 -2.47
C ASP A 104 -19.80 -1.23 -3.05
N ALA A 105 -19.22 -0.28 -2.29
CA ALA A 105 -19.03 1.08 -2.75
C ALA A 105 -18.14 1.18 -4.01
N LEU A 106 -17.13 0.33 -4.12
CA LEU A 106 -16.24 0.29 -5.30
C LEU A 106 -16.96 -0.28 -6.53
N VAL A 107 -17.89 -1.21 -6.33
CA VAL A 107 -18.79 -1.70 -7.40
C VAL A 107 -19.68 -0.55 -7.88
N GLU A 108 -20.33 0.18 -6.96
CA GLU A 108 -21.19 1.32 -7.29
C GLU A 108 -20.40 2.42 -8.06
N TYR A 109 -19.24 2.80 -7.56
CA TYR A 109 -18.36 3.76 -8.25
C TYR A 109 -18.03 3.32 -9.68
N THR A 110 -17.68 2.05 -9.86
CA THR A 110 -17.30 1.52 -11.18
C THR A 110 -18.49 1.49 -12.14
N ILE A 111 -19.69 1.17 -11.66
CA ILE A 111 -20.93 1.22 -12.45
C ILE A 111 -21.17 2.66 -12.91
N GLN A 112 -21.07 3.65 -12.02
CA GLN A 112 -21.27 5.07 -12.34
C GLN A 112 -20.26 5.57 -13.37
N LYS A 113 -18.96 5.23 -13.22
CA LYS A 113 -17.91 5.57 -14.20
C LYS A 113 -18.18 4.95 -15.56
N CYS A 114 -18.55 3.69 -15.60
CA CYS A 114 -18.89 2.99 -16.86
C CYS A 114 -20.14 3.55 -17.51
N ALA A 115 -21.13 3.97 -16.75
CA ALA A 115 -22.34 4.61 -17.28
C ALA A 115 -22.02 5.94 -17.98
N GLY A 116 -21.11 6.74 -17.41
CA GLY A 116 -20.60 7.95 -18.03
C GLY A 116 -19.90 7.70 -19.36
N ASP A 117 -19.26 6.56 -19.52
CA ASP A 117 -18.59 6.11 -20.76
C ASP A 117 -19.52 5.29 -21.69
N HIS A 118 -20.83 5.20 -21.39
CA HIS A 118 -21.82 4.40 -22.12
C HIS A 118 -21.50 2.90 -22.17
N ILE A 119 -20.82 2.36 -21.13
CA ILE A 119 -20.42 0.96 -21.04
C ILE A 119 -21.38 0.22 -20.13
N LYS A 120 -21.93 -0.90 -20.64
CA LYS A 120 -22.79 -1.79 -19.85
C LYS A 120 -21.94 -2.78 -19.06
N VAL A 121 -21.96 -2.65 -17.75
CA VAL A 121 -21.29 -3.56 -16.82
C VAL A 121 -22.20 -4.75 -16.51
N ARG A 122 -21.62 -5.95 -16.45
CA ARG A 122 -22.32 -7.20 -16.05
C ARG A 122 -21.66 -7.87 -14.83
N SER A 123 -20.39 -7.59 -14.60
CA SER A 123 -19.59 -8.16 -13.53
C SER A 123 -18.45 -7.20 -13.21
N ILE A 124 -18.10 -7.06 -11.95
CA ILE A 124 -16.99 -6.24 -11.45
C ILE A 124 -16.26 -7.03 -10.37
N ASN A 125 -14.93 -7.01 -10.42
CA ASN A 125 -14.07 -7.55 -9.37
C ASN A 125 -13.48 -6.40 -8.53
N PRO A 126 -14.12 -5.98 -7.42
CA PRO A 126 -13.58 -4.93 -6.56
C PRO A 126 -12.33 -5.43 -5.83
N VAL A 127 -11.29 -4.59 -5.79
CA VAL A 127 -10.02 -4.93 -5.12
C VAL A 127 -9.90 -4.11 -3.84
N VAL A 128 -9.98 -4.79 -2.69
CA VAL A 128 -9.96 -4.15 -1.38
C VAL A 128 -8.99 -4.87 -0.44
N GLY A 129 -7.96 -4.14 0.03
CA GLY A 129 -7.03 -4.60 1.07
C GLY A 129 -7.41 -4.08 2.46
N GLU A 130 -6.84 -4.72 3.50
CA GLU A 130 -7.19 -4.34 4.87
C GLU A 130 -6.06 -4.61 5.87
N THR A 131 -6.11 -3.87 6.98
CA THR A 131 -5.42 -4.22 8.23
C THR A 131 -6.32 -3.96 9.42
N ASN A 132 -6.02 -4.58 10.57
CA ASN A 132 -6.86 -4.46 11.75
C ASN A 132 -6.49 -3.22 12.57
N ASP A 133 -7.41 -2.25 12.71
CA ASP A 133 -7.21 -1.01 13.44
C ASP A 133 -7.82 -1.01 14.86
N SER A 134 -8.22 -2.18 15.39
CA SER A 134 -8.98 -2.30 16.63
C SER A 134 -8.25 -1.82 17.90
N LEU A 135 -6.94 -1.64 17.87
CA LEU A 135 -6.17 -1.10 18.99
C LEU A 135 -6.43 0.40 19.20
N ILE A 136 -6.79 1.11 18.14
CA ILE A 136 -6.99 2.57 18.16
C ILE A 136 -8.44 2.95 17.81
N ASN A 137 -9.10 2.17 16.95
CA ASN A 137 -10.45 2.43 16.45
C ASN A 137 -11.46 1.46 17.07
N PRO A 138 -12.67 1.92 17.48
CA PRO A 138 -13.77 1.02 17.86
C PRO A 138 -14.30 0.27 16.62
N ILE A 139 -13.50 -0.67 16.10
CA ILE A 139 -13.66 -1.34 14.80
C ILE A 139 -15.05 -1.99 14.58
N GLN A 140 -15.71 -2.45 15.68
CA GLN A 140 -17.01 -3.12 15.62
C GLN A 140 -18.13 -2.18 15.17
N GLU A 141 -17.96 -0.87 15.31
CA GLU A 141 -18.93 0.12 14.89
C GLU A 141 -18.99 0.31 13.37
N ARG A 142 -17.95 -0.20 12.66
CA ARG A 142 -17.90 -0.24 11.20
C ARG A 142 -18.23 1.11 10.54
N ALA A 143 -17.54 2.16 10.98
CA ALA A 143 -17.84 3.57 10.68
C ALA A 143 -17.59 3.98 9.21
N VAL A 144 -16.89 3.18 8.42
CA VAL A 144 -16.68 3.48 6.99
C VAL A 144 -17.98 3.27 6.22
N GLU A 145 -18.39 4.28 5.42
CA GLU A 145 -19.58 4.29 4.60
C GLU A 145 -19.25 4.57 3.13
N VAL A 146 -20.21 4.38 2.23
CA VAL A 146 -20.06 4.55 0.77
C VAL A 146 -19.44 5.90 0.41
N HIS A 147 -19.93 6.98 1.00
CA HIS A 147 -19.46 8.35 0.69
C HIS A 147 -17.97 8.55 1.05
N HIS A 148 -17.45 7.88 2.08
CA HIS A 148 -16.02 7.93 2.41
C HIS A 148 -15.15 7.29 1.31
N VAL A 149 -15.64 6.21 0.69
CA VAL A 149 -14.95 5.56 -0.44
C VAL A 149 -14.95 6.47 -1.66
N ILE A 150 -16.11 7.06 -1.98
CA ILE A 150 -16.22 8.00 -3.11
C ILE A 150 -15.30 9.20 -2.89
N GLN A 151 -15.31 9.79 -1.69
CA GLN A 151 -14.45 10.91 -1.35
C GLN A 151 -12.96 10.55 -1.50
N ALA A 152 -12.52 9.37 -1.06
CA ALA A 152 -11.14 8.92 -1.23
C ALA A 152 -10.77 8.79 -2.71
N LEU A 153 -11.69 8.27 -3.54
CA LEU A 153 -11.48 8.13 -5.00
C LEU A 153 -11.43 9.48 -5.71
N GLU A 154 -12.29 10.42 -5.34
CA GLU A 154 -12.41 11.74 -5.95
C GLU A 154 -11.28 12.69 -5.53
N SER A 155 -10.76 12.54 -4.30
CA SER A 155 -9.62 13.32 -3.79
C SER A 155 -8.26 12.86 -4.34
N ALA A 156 -8.22 11.76 -5.11
CA ALA A 156 -6.98 11.17 -5.56
C ALA A 156 -6.15 12.11 -6.44
N SER A 157 -4.90 12.32 -6.07
CA SER A 157 -3.96 13.22 -6.74
C SER A 157 -2.53 12.65 -6.70
N GLU A 158 -1.61 13.29 -7.44
CA GLU A 158 -0.19 12.91 -7.41
C GLU A 158 0.47 13.26 -6.08
N ALA A 159 0.06 14.36 -5.45
CA ALA A 159 0.52 14.76 -4.13
C ALA A 159 -0.49 14.29 -3.06
N PHE A 160 -0.04 13.43 -2.15
CA PHE A 160 -0.89 12.90 -1.07
C PHE A 160 -0.13 12.87 0.26
N GLU A 161 -0.86 12.81 1.35
CA GLU A 161 -0.31 12.73 2.70
C GLU A 161 0.03 11.29 3.08
N GLN A 162 1.03 11.14 3.99
CA GLN A 162 1.42 9.86 4.58
C GLN A 162 1.19 9.87 6.10
N GLY A 163 1.38 8.73 6.75
CA GLY A 163 1.19 8.57 8.19
C GLY A 163 -0.27 8.29 8.57
N CYS A 164 -0.81 9.06 9.51
CA CYS A 164 -2.11 8.86 10.14
C CYS A 164 -3.29 9.33 9.28
N VAL A 165 -3.38 8.88 8.04
CA VAL A 165 -4.40 9.29 7.07
C VAL A 165 -5.13 8.10 6.46
N GLY A 166 -6.39 8.29 6.08
CA GLY A 166 -7.18 7.26 5.41
C GLY A 166 -7.17 5.93 6.15
N ALA A 167 -6.87 4.84 5.44
CA ALA A 167 -6.79 3.50 6.00
C ALA A 167 -5.67 3.32 7.05
N GLY A 168 -4.67 4.22 7.07
CA GLY A 168 -3.59 4.22 8.07
C GLY A 168 -3.92 4.94 9.38
N ARG A 169 -5.11 5.55 9.49
CA ARG A 169 -5.47 6.38 10.65
C ARG A 169 -5.43 5.62 11.98
N GLY A 170 -5.90 4.38 12.01
CA GLY A 170 -5.99 3.56 13.23
C GLY A 170 -4.92 2.47 13.36
N THR A 171 -3.90 2.42 12.52
CA THR A 171 -2.92 1.32 12.49
C THR A 171 -1.82 1.47 13.53
N VAL A 172 -1.28 0.32 13.98
CA VAL A 172 -0.13 0.21 14.90
C VAL A 172 0.94 -0.66 14.23
N CYS A 173 2.16 -0.16 14.14
CA CYS A 173 3.27 -0.89 13.53
C CYS A 173 4.47 -0.93 14.48
N CYS A 174 4.99 -2.13 14.72
CA CYS A 174 6.07 -2.35 15.68
C CYS A 174 5.80 -1.72 17.06
N GLY A 175 4.57 -1.80 17.55
CA GLY A 175 4.16 -1.22 18.83
C GLY A 175 4.14 0.31 18.88
N LEU A 176 4.51 0.99 17.79
CA LEU A 176 4.43 2.42 17.55
C LEU A 176 3.19 2.74 16.71
N LYS A 177 2.84 4.02 16.56
CA LYS A 177 1.80 4.42 15.63
C LYS A 177 2.24 4.15 14.20
N GLY A 178 1.47 3.33 13.49
CA GLY A 178 1.65 3.03 12.06
C GLY A 178 0.92 4.02 11.15
N GLY A 179 0.81 3.71 9.87
CA GLY A 179 0.15 4.58 8.92
C GLY A 179 0.25 4.13 7.46
N ILE A 180 -0.07 5.06 6.58
CA ILE A 180 0.25 4.96 5.15
C ILE A 180 1.67 5.45 4.93
N GLY A 181 2.46 4.68 4.19
CA GLY A 181 3.80 5.09 3.77
C GLY A 181 4.02 4.82 2.30
N SER A 182 4.90 5.58 1.69
CA SER A 182 5.21 5.43 0.27
C SER A 182 6.66 5.77 -0.04
N SER A 183 7.19 5.18 -1.09
CA SER A 183 8.45 5.56 -1.71
C SER A 183 8.53 5.06 -3.15
N SER A 184 9.55 5.51 -3.90
CA SER A 184 9.78 5.09 -5.28
C SER A 184 11.26 4.89 -5.58
N ARG A 185 11.52 4.17 -6.68
CA ARG A 185 12.85 4.00 -7.28
C ARG A 185 12.77 4.20 -8.79
N VAL A 186 13.82 4.76 -9.36
CA VAL A 186 13.95 4.96 -10.81
C VAL A 186 15.09 4.13 -11.39
N LEU A 187 14.90 3.69 -12.62
CA LEU A 187 15.84 2.85 -13.37
C LEU A 187 15.96 3.36 -14.80
N ASP A 188 17.16 3.75 -15.19
CA ASP A 188 17.46 4.03 -16.59
C ASP A 188 17.81 2.72 -17.31
N PHE A 189 17.02 2.35 -18.31
CA PHE A 189 17.22 1.13 -19.08
C PHE A 189 16.81 1.35 -20.54
N ALA A 190 17.67 0.97 -21.46
CA ALA A 190 17.44 1.05 -22.90
C ALA A 190 16.99 2.44 -23.41
N GLY A 191 17.51 3.52 -22.81
CA GLY A 191 17.21 4.90 -23.20
C GLY A 191 15.89 5.47 -22.65
N LYS A 192 15.21 4.73 -21.76
CA LYS A 192 14.00 5.20 -21.04
C LYS A 192 14.23 5.10 -19.53
N THR A 193 13.72 6.09 -18.79
CA THR A 193 13.65 6.01 -17.32
C THR A 193 12.34 5.35 -16.93
N TYR A 194 12.43 4.31 -16.15
CA TYR A 194 11.30 3.58 -15.57
C TYR A 194 11.20 3.84 -14.07
N THR A 195 10.00 3.79 -13.56
CA THR A 195 9.69 3.99 -12.14
C THR A 195 9.00 2.77 -11.55
N LEU A 196 9.38 2.42 -10.33
CA LEU A 196 8.64 1.51 -9.46
C LEU A 196 8.38 2.21 -8.14
N GLY A 197 7.11 2.29 -7.75
CA GLY A 197 6.69 2.87 -6.48
C GLY A 197 6.00 1.84 -5.59
N ALA A 198 6.13 2.03 -4.29
CA ALA A 198 5.44 1.27 -3.26
C ALA A 198 4.56 2.17 -2.40
N LEU A 199 3.38 1.68 -2.03
CA LEU A 199 2.53 2.23 -0.97
C LEU A 199 2.23 1.11 0.01
N VAL A 200 2.35 1.38 1.31
CA VAL A 200 2.04 0.42 2.36
C VAL A 200 0.98 0.96 3.32
N GLN A 201 0.14 0.07 3.83
CA GLN A 201 -0.64 0.26 5.05
C GLN A 201 -0.02 -0.65 6.10
N SER A 202 0.76 -0.06 7.03
CA SER A 202 1.56 -0.80 8.01
C SER A 202 0.81 -1.00 9.32
N ASN A 203 0.69 -2.27 9.75
CA ASN A 203 0.02 -2.65 11.00
C ASN A 203 0.55 -3.99 11.50
N PHE A 204 1.87 -4.13 11.66
CA PHE A 204 2.54 -5.39 11.96
C PHE A 204 3.69 -5.22 12.95
N GLY A 205 4.23 -6.33 13.42
CA GLY A 205 5.54 -6.42 14.04
C GLY A 205 5.57 -6.12 15.53
N ARG A 206 6.69 -6.49 16.13
CA ARG A 206 7.03 -6.22 17.53
C ARG A 206 8.01 -5.07 17.62
N MET A 207 7.94 -4.32 18.72
CA MET A 207 8.83 -3.16 18.92
C MET A 207 10.29 -3.56 18.94
N GLU A 208 10.62 -4.62 19.65
CA GLU A 208 11.99 -5.10 19.82
C GLU A 208 12.65 -5.52 18.51
N ASP A 209 11.84 -5.94 17.53
CA ASP A 209 12.31 -6.45 16.24
C ASP A 209 12.52 -5.34 15.20
N LEU A 210 12.06 -4.09 15.46
CA LEU A 210 12.15 -3.00 14.49
C LEU A 210 13.60 -2.69 14.10
N MET A 211 13.83 -2.82 12.80
CA MET A 211 15.11 -2.49 12.15
C MET A 211 14.94 -1.30 11.19
N ILE A 212 15.89 -0.40 11.15
CA ILE A 212 15.96 0.69 10.17
C ILE A 212 17.35 0.69 9.54
N CYS A 213 17.44 0.44 8.24
CA CYS A 213 18.73 0.32 7.52
C CYS A 213 19.71 -0.63 8.22
N GLY A 214 19.24 -1.77 8.73
CA GLY A 214 20.04 -2.76 9.43
C GLY A 214 20.41 -2.39 10.88
N GLN A 215 19.95 -1.27 11.42
CA GLN A 215 20.17 -0.89 12.82
C GLN A 215 19.00 -1.34 13.69
N PRO A 216 19.23 -1.98 14.85
CA PRO A 216 18.19 -2.48 15.75
C PRO A 216 17.59 -1.35 16.60
N VAL A 217 16.90 -0.40 15.95
CA VAL A 217 16.33 0.78 16.59
C VAL A 217 15.26 0.40 17.62
N GLY A 218 14.50 -0.65 17.33
CA GLY A 218 13.42 -1.13 18.18
C GLY A 218 13.87 -1.58 19.57
N ASN A 219 15.05 -2.19 19.71
CA ASN A 219 15.59 -2.59 21.00
C ASN A 219 15.82 -1.39 21.93
N ARG A 220 16.31 -0.28 21.39
CA ARG A 220 16.51 0.97 22.17
C ARG A 220 15.16 1.54 22.61
N ILE A 221 14.19 1.62 21.69
CA ILE A 221 12.85 2.14 21.99
C ILE A 221 12.15 1.26 23.03
N ALA A 222 12.28 -0.06 22.92
CA ALA A 222 11.71 -1.00 23.89
C ALA A 222 12.29 -0.87 25.29
N GLN A 223 13.59 -0.57 25.42
CA GLN A 223 14.23 -0.28 26.69
C GLN A 223 13.70 1.01 27.34
N GLU A 224 13.28 1.98 26.54
CA GLU A 224 12.73 3.24 27.02
C GLU A 224 11.25 3.14 27.39
N LEU A 225 10.45 2.47 26.55
CA LEU A 225 9.00 2.37 26.72
C LEU A 225 8.54 1.16 27.54
N HIS A 226 9.40 0.16 27.78
CA HIS A 226 9.10 -1.07 28.51
C HIS A 226 7.77 -1.75 28.07
N PRO A 227 7.59 -2.09 26.79
CA PRO A 227 6.34 -2.68 26.31
C PRO A 227 6.07 -4.02 26.99
N LYS A 228 4.83 -4.22 27.48
CA LYS A 228 4.43 -5.51 28.03
C LYS A 228 4.17 -6.48 26.89
N ASN A 229 4.89 -7.62 26.85
CA ASN A 229 4.70 -8.78 25.96
C ASN A 229 4.03 -8.46 24.62
N SER A 230 4.79 -7.92 23.67
CA SER A 230 4.31 -7.71 22.31
C SER A 230 4.29 -9.05 21.56
N LYS A 231 3.12 -9.43 21.01
CA LYS A 231 3.02 -10.53 20.05
C LYS A 231 3.18 -9.94 18.64
N ASP A 232 3.73 -10.72 17.73
CA ASP A 232 3.71 -10.37 16.29
C ASP A 232 2.31 -10.74 15.73
N GLU A 233 1.35 -9.89 16.05
CA GLU A 233 -0.02 -9.95 15.54
C GLU A 233 -0.25 -8.68 14.75
N GLY A 234 -0.68 -8.82 13.50
CA GLY A 234 -0.93 -7.65 12.68
C GLY A 234 -0.97 -7.98 11.20
N SER A 235 -0.84 -7.00 10.35
CA SER A 235 -0.99 -7.16 8.91
C SER A 235 -0.24 -6.07 8.18
N ILE A 236 0.09 -6.31 6.92
CA ILE A 236 0.53 -5.26 6.01
C ILE A 236 -0.11 -5.44 4.63
N MET A 237 -0.62 -4.34 4.09
CA MET A 237 -0.90 -4.26 2.66
C MET A 237 0.27 -3.57 1.97
N ILE A 238 0.77 -4.18 0.90
CA ILE A 238 1.81 -3.61 0.04
C ILE A 238 1.25 -3.48 -1.37
N ILE A 239 1.22 -2.26 -1.89
CA ILE A 239 0.84 -1.98 -3.26
C ILE A 239 2.09 -1.57 -4.03
N ILE A 240 2.38 -2.26 -5.13
CA ILE A 240 3.48 -1.93 -6.05
C ILE A 240 2.88 -1.43 -7.36
N GLY A 241 3.19 -0.20 -7.74
CA GLY A 241 2.89 0.34 -9.07
C GLY A 241 4.17 0.51 -9.89
N THR A 242 4.12 0.32 -11.20
CA THR A 242 5.28 0.54 -12.06
C THR A 242 4.86 0.84 -13.51
N ASP A 243 5.69 1.56 -14.25
CA ASP A 243 5.64 1.71 -15.70
C ASP A 243 6.64 0.80 -16.43
N ILE A 244 7.31 -0.12 -15.71
CA ILE A 244 8.13 -1.17 -16.33
C ILE A 244 7.19 -2.16 -17.05
N PRO A 245 7.45 -2.53 -18.31
CA PRO A 245 6.64 -3.49 -19.03
C PRO A 245 6.86 -4.90 -18.47
N LEU A 246 5.94 -5.34 -17.63
CA LEU A 246 5.99 -6.66 -16.98
C LEU A 246 4.76 -7.49 -17.39
N SER A 247 4.95 -8.79 -17.60
CA SER A 247 3.84 -9.75 -17.58
C SER A 247 3.37 -9.98 -16.15
N ALA A 248 2.14 -10.50 -15.95
CA ALA A 248 1.61 -10.84 -14.62
C ALA A 248 2.55 -11.82 -13.88
N ARG A 249 3.15 -12.77 -14.60
CA ARG A 249 4.14 -13.71 -14.04
C ARG A 249 5.41 -13.00 -13.55
N GLN A 250 5.94 -12.05 -14.32
CA GLN A 250 7.12 -11.26 -13.92
C GLN A 250 6.80 -10.36 -12.73
N LEU A 251 5.65 -9.71 -12.75
CA LEU A 251 5.16 -8.88 -11.65
C LEU A 251 5.01 -9.69 -10.36
N LYS A 252 4.49 -10.93 -10.43
CA LYS A 252 4.44 -11.84 -9.27
C LYS A 252 5.82 -12.14 -8.70
N ARG A 253 6.85 -12.26 -9.55
CA ARG A 253 8.24 -12.41 -9.09
C ARG A 253 8.75 -11.15 -8.38
N VAL A 254 8.36 -9.96 -8.85
CA VAL A 254 8.67 -8.68 -8.19
C VAL A 254 8.01 -8.61 -6.81
N LEU A 255 6.71 -8.93 -6.72
CA LEU A 255 5.97 -8.94 -5.44
C LEU A 255 6.61 -9.86 -4.41
N LYS A 256 7.10 -11.04 -4.80
CA LYS A 256 7.85 -11.91 -3.89
C LYS A 256 9.09 -11.24 -3.29
N ARG A 257 9.71 -10.26 -3.97
CA ARG A 257 10.88 -9.53 -3.48
C ARG A 257 10.51 -8.31 -2.64
N ALA A 258 9.27 -7.84 -2.73
CA ALA A 258 8.72 -6.88 -1.78
C ALA A 258 8.82 -7.39 -0.33
N ALA A 259 8.67 -8.70 -0.11
CA ALA A 259 8.88 -9.35 1.18
C ALA A 259 10.28 -9.08 1.79
N VAL A 260 11.31 -8.88 0.96
CA VAL A 260 12.66 -8.55 1.44
C VAL A 260 12.66 -7.20 2.14
N GLY A 261 11.95 -6.21 1.61
CA GLY A 261 11.79 -4.90 2.26
C GLY A 261 11.09 -5.02 3.62
N LEU A 262 10.03 -5.83 3.69
CA LEU A 262 9.32 -6.11 4.95
C LEU A 262 10.23 -6.78 5.98
N VAL A 263 10.98 -7.81 5.59
CA VAL A 263 11.92 -8.52 6.49
C VAL A 263 13.03 -7.58 6.99
N ARG A 264 13.52 -6.66 6.16
CA ARG A 264 14.56 -5.70 6.55
C ARG A 264 14.10 -4.72 7.62
N THR A 265 12.79 -4.55 7.82
CA THR A 265 12.23 -3.75 8.92
C THR A 265 11.95 -4.56 10.18
N GLY A 266 12.34 -5.86 10.20
CA GLY A 266 12.29 -6.72 11.37
C GLY A 266 11.09 -7.67 11.43
N SER A 267 10.19 -7.64 10.43
CA SER A 267 9.07 -8.60 10.39
C SER A 267 9.54 -10.02 10.10
N TYR A 268 9.01 -10.99 10.82
CA TYR A 268 9.12 -12.42 10.51
C TYR A 268 7.77 -13.04 10.12
N MET A 269 6.76 -12.19 9.84
CA MET A 269 5.44 -12.58 9.35
C MET A 269 4.78 -13.64 10.25
N GLY A 270 4.51 -13.26 11.52
CA GLY A 270 3.96 -14.14 12.53
C GLY A 270 2.62 -14.78 12.12
N HIS A 271 2.23 -15.85 12.81
CA HIS A 271 1.04 -16.64 12.47
C HIS A 271 -0.24 -15.79 12.28
N GLY A 272 -0.44 -14.76 13.10
CA GLY A 272 -1.62 -13.88 13.06
C GLY A 272 -1.51 -12.73 12.04
N SER A 273 -0.46 -12.67 11.23
CA SER A 273 -0.25 -11.61 10.25
C SER A 273 -0.99 -11.88 8.94
N GLY A 274 -1.58 -10.84 8.36
CA GLY A 274 -2.16 -10.85 7.01
C GLY A 274 -1.29 -10.02 6.06
N ASP A 275 -0.36 -10.67 5.36
CA ASP A 275 0.63 -10.02 4.51
C ASP A 275 0.27 -10.28 3.06
N VAL A 276 -0.40 -9.30 2.42
CA VAL A 276 -0.90 -9.42 1.05
C VAL A 276 -0.34 -8.29 0.18
N PHE A 277 0.25 -8.67 -0.95
CA PHE A 277 0.90 -7.77 -1.88
C PHE A 277 0.16 -7.76 -3.20
N ILE A 278 -0.22 -6.58 -3.68
CA ILE A 278 -0.89 -6.38 -4.96
C ILE A 278 0.03 -5.51 -5.81
N GLY A 279 0.26 -5.90 -7.05
CA GLY A 279 1.07 -5.11 -7.98
C GLY A 279 0.38 -4.93 -9.30
N PHE A 280 0.70 -3.82 -9.96
CA PHE A 280 0.25 -3.53 -11.32
C PHE A 280 1.35 -2.85 -12.13
N THR A 281 1.30 -3.06 -13.44
CA THR A 281 2.04 -2.21 -14.39
C THR A 281 1.04 -1.49 -15.29
N ASN A 282 1.23 -0.19 -15.45
CA ASN A 282 0.41 0.62 -16.35
C ASN A 282 1.05 0.86 -17.71
N GLU A 283 2.11 0.13 -18.05
CA GLU A 283 2.64 0.04 -19.42
C GLU A 283 1.90 -1.01 -20.25
N ASN A 284 1.42 -2.09 -19.62
CA ASN A 284 0.65 -3.15 -20.25
C ASN A 284 -0.82 -3.11 -19.81
N TYR A 285 -1.72 -3.20 -20.78
CA TYR A 285 -3.16 -3.20 -20.54
C TYR A 285 -3.86 -4.29 -21.33
N LEU A 286 -4.92 -4.85 -20.75
CA LEU A 286 -5.87 -5.69 -21.45
C LEU A 286 -7.22 -4.96 -21.55
N PRO A 287 -7.78 -4.73 -22.75
CA PRO A 287 -9.06 -4.05 -22.91
C PRO A 287 -10.21 -4.93 -22.41
N ALA A 288 -11.28 -4.32 -21.87
CA ALA A 288 -12.46 -5.02 -21.41
C ALA A 288 -13.19 -5.76 -22.54
N ALA A 289 -13.18 -5.19 -23.75
CA ALA A 289 -13.65 -5.82 -24.99
C ALA A 289 -12.87 -5.20 -26.14
N GLY A 290 -12.12 -6.02 -26.86
CA GLY A 290 -11.30 -5.59 -27.99
C GLY A 290 -11.93 -6.00 -29.31
N LYS A 291 -11.67 -5.18 -30.35
CA LYS A 291 -11.90 -5.56 -31.75
C LYS A 291 -10.69 -6.29 -32.33
N GLU A 292 -9.57 -6.25 -31.63
CA GLU A 292 -8.33 -6.90 -32.03
C GLU A 292 -8.46 -8.41 -31.91
N LYS A 293 -7.93 -9.11 -32.90
CA LYS A 293 -7.90 -10.58 -32.90
C LYS A 293 -6.79 -11.14 -32.01
N LEU A 294 -5.73 -10.38 -31.81
CA LEU A 294 -4.57 -10.71 -30.98
C LEU A 294 -4.15 -9.48 -30.18
N LEU A 295 -3.73 -9.70 -28.93
CA LEU A 295 -3.16 -8.68 -28.07
C LEU A 295 -1.67 -8.93 -27.89
N SER A 296 -0.87 -7.85 -27.88
CA SER A 296 0.54 -7.91 -27.61
C SER A 296 0.83 -7.23 -26.28
N ILE A 297 1.68 -7.81 -25.47
CA ILE A 297 2.23 -7.20 -24.26
C ILE A 297 3.76 -7.15 -24.37
N SER A 298 4.35 -6.10 -23.86
CA SER A 298 5.81 -5.98 -23.75
C SER A 298 6.27 -6.62 -22.45
N CYS A 299 7.44 -7.26 -22.49
CA CYS A 299 8.04 -7.87 -21.30
C CYS A 299 9.46 -7.36 -21.08
N PHE A 300 9.78 -7.04 -19.84
CA PHE A 300 11.15 -6.70 -19.45
C PHE A 300 12.05 -7.95 -19.58
N PRO A 301 13.34 -7.82 -19.99
CA PRO A 301 14.23 -8.96 -20.13
C PRO A 301 14.39 -9.74 -18.82
N GLU A 302 14.25 -11.07 -18.86
CA GLU A 302 14.28 -11.93 -17.67
C GLU A 302 15.62 -11.85 -16.91
N ASP A 303 16.72 -11.78 -17.64
CA ASP A 303 18.08 -11.67 -17.09
C ASP A 303 18.38 -10.30 -16.44
N ARG A 304 17.50 -9.34 -16.59
CA ARG A 304 17.59 -8.00 -15.99
C ARG A 304 16.63 -7.76 -14.84
N LEU A 305 15.75 -8.70 -14.50
CA LEU A 305 14.77 -8.56 -13.45
C LEU A 305 15.36 -8.32 -12.06
N ASP A 306 16.60 -8.68 -11.81
CA ASP A 306 17.27 -8.39 -10.53
C ASP A 306 17.34 -6.89 -10.22
N LEU A 307 17.39 -6.03 -11.25
CA LEU A 307 17.27 -4.58 -11.08
C LEU A 307 15.93 -4.21 -10.49
N VAL A 308 14.82 -4.75 -11.05
CA VAL A 308 13.45 -4.49 -10.59
C VAL A 308 13.19 -5.11 -9.21
N PHE A 309 13.76 -6.27 -8.93
CA PHE A 309 13.69 -6.91 -7.61
C PHE A 309 14.29 -6.04 -6.51
N ARG A 310 15.44 -5.41 -6.78
CA ARG A 310 16.07 -4.49 -5.85
C ARG A 310 15.23 -3.22 -5.66
N MET A 311 14.67 -2.66 -6.75
CA MET A 311 13.75 -1.51 -6.65
C MET A 311 12.59 -1.83 -5.70
N ALA A 312 11.94 -2.99 -5.85
CA ALA A 312 10.82 -3.39 -5.00
C ALA A 312 11.23 -3.54 -3.52
N ALA A 313 12.35 -4.20 -3.25
CA ALA A 313 12.86 -4.38 -1.88
C ALA A 313 13.18 -3.05 -1.21
N GLU A 314 13.90 -2.15 -1.89
CA GLU A 314 14.28 -0.85 -1.35
C GLU A 314 13.08 0.11 -1.20
N SER A 315 12.11 0.09 -2.16
CA SER A 315 10.90 0.90 -2.05
C SER A 315 10.03 0.47 -0.87
N VAL A 316 9.84 -0.83 -0.66
CA VAL A 316 9.01 -1.32 0.44
C VAL A 316 9.65 -1.04 1.80
N GLU A 317 10.95 -1.27 1.96
CA GLU A 317 11.68 -0.94 3.19
C GLU A 317 11.49 0.53 3.55
N GLU A 318 11.69 1.45 2.60
CA GLU A 318 11.54 2.88 2.84
C GLU A 318 10.09 3.31 3.07
N ALA A 319 9.13 2.74 2.32
CA ALA A 319 7.72 3.03 2.52
C ALA A 319 7.25 2.64 3.94
N ILE A 320 7.72 1.52 4.49
CA ILE A 320 7.42 1.12 5.87
C ILE A 320 8.03 2.13 6.86
N CYS A 321 9.29 2.51 6.68
CA CYS A 321 9.91 3.54 7.53
C CYS A 321 9.15 4.86 7.47
N ASN A 322 8.73 5.29 6.27
CA ASN A 322 7.96 6.51 6.08
C ASN A 322 6.57 6.43 6.75
N SER A 323 5.90 5.27 6.75
CA SER A 323 4.62 5.10 7.45
C SER A 323 4.71 5.37 8.96
N LEU A 324 5.86 5.07 9.56
CA LEU A 324 6.15 5.31 10.97
C LEU A 324 6.60 6.76 11.25
N ILE A 325 7.38 7.35 10.33
CA ILE A 325 7.94 8.69 10.49
C ILE A 325 6.89 9.79 10.32
N TYR A 326 5.96 9.62 9.37
CA TYR A 326 4.87 10.57 9.12
C TYR A 326 3.70 10.39 10.09
N ALA A 327 3.71 9.34 10.93
CA ALA A 327 2.71 9.18 11.98
C ALA A 327 2.90 10.20 13.10
N HIS A 328 1.84 10.47 13.85
CA HIS A 328 1.86 11.24 15.08
C HIS A 328 1.31 10.39 16.24
N GLN A 329 1.69 10.73 17.47
CA GLN A 329 1.25 10.03 18.67
C GLN A 329 -0.28 9.92 18.73
N GLU A 330 -0.78 8.78 19.19
CA GLU A 330 -2.22 8.53 19.29
C GLU A 330 -2.57 7.71 20.55
N THR A 331 -3.78 7.93 21.06
CA THR A 331 -4.32 7.16 22.18
C THR A 331 -5.24 6.05 21.68
N GLY A 332 -4.97 4.82 22.10
CA GLY A 332 -5.78 3.66 21.79
C GLY A 332 -7.12 3.61 22.55
N VAL A 333 -7.98 2.66 22.17
CA VAL A 333 -9.28 2.44 22.81
C VAL A 333 -9.18 2.01 24.27
N ASP A 334 -8.05 1.44 24.67
CA ASP A 334 -7.71 1.03 26.03
C ASP A 334 -7.00 2.13 26.85
N GLY A 335 -6.84 3.33 26.29
CA GLY A 335 -6.11 4.44 26.89
C GLY A 335 -4.58 4.35 26.79
N LYS A 336 -4.03 3.34 26.12
CA LYS A 336 -2.59 3.22 25.85
C LYS A 336 -2.16 4.27 24.83
N ILE A 337 -1.00 4.87 25.09
CA ILE A 337 -0.37 5.81 24.15
C ILE A 337 0.50 5.02 23.15
N TYR A 338 0.27 5.26 21.86
CA TYR A 338 1.10 4.80 20.77
C TYR A 338 1.95 5.95 20.25
N HIS A 339 3.22 5.92 20.59
CA HIS A 339 4.21 6.93 20.21
C HIS A 339 4.51 6.90 18.71
N CYS A 340 5.01 7.99 18.15
CA CYS A 340 5.53 8.02 16.78
C CYS A 340 7.05 7.76 16.76
N LEU A 341 7.55 7.21 15.66
CA LEU A 341 8.97 6.90 15.52
C LEU A 341 9.87 8.14 15.61
N SER A 342 9.39 9.29 15.14
CA SER A 342 10.14 10.55 15.15
C SER A 342 10.55 11.03 16.55
N GLU A 343 9.83 10.62 17.61
CA GLU A 343 10.18 10.96 19.01
C GLU A 343 11.52 10.32 19.47
N PHE A 344 11.93 9.25 18.81
CA PHE A 344 13.10 8.44 19.20
C PHE A 344 14.29 8.58 18.24
N LEU A 345 14.15 9.35 17.18
CA LEU A 345 15.24 9.60 16.24
C LEU A 345 15.99 10.91 16.58
N PRO A 346 17.30 10.99 16.34
CA PRO A 346 18.05 12.23 16.55
C PRO A 346 17.55 13.33 15.60
N GLU A 347 17.54 14.58 16.09
CA GLU A 347 17.18 15.78 15.32
C GLU A 347 18.12 16.04 14.12
#